data_7724b65f7a4bd5de38a95a5851e81420
#
_entry.id   7724b65f7a4bd5de38a95a5851e81420
#
_cell.length_a   1.000
_cell.length_b   1.000
_cell.length_c   1.000
_cell.angle_alpha   90.00
_cell.angle_beta   90.00
_cell.angle_gamma   90.00
#
_symmetry.space_group_name_H-M   'P 1'
#
loop_
_entity.id
_entity.type
_entity.pdbx_description
1 polymer ?
#
loop_
_entity_poly.entity_id
_entity_poly.type
_entity_poly.pdbx_seq_one_letter_code
_entity_poly.pdbx_strand_id
1 'polypeptide(L)'
;MKHRFRTVLVLALLLAAAPLRAAPDRTLDSLHFTVYYEGDRLFQAETVRLSAETSYAKLRDLLGWAPPGKIPIFLYTDREAFRQSTGVKRKELVVGVATSADDAIRIDAASLFDSPDNIVGHELVHIFLFRFLGSNINELPLYIHEGLAQEAGNAPKAAALTAVIGAWKDRGLIPLSDIRRDFPRDDTGHLAYDQGQTVVQFLLERGGWPRIRALLNLLRTGVSFDTALRQTYSFDSKELETAWRATIRQRAQPSLWNDAATGAVVGVMVLALGLGYLGKRKKRQRLARQEAEEAVEEMEVTAPPSWWKEDEWKV
;
A
#
# COMPACT_ATOMS: atom_id res chain seq x y z
N MET A 1 -5.71 42.01 22.28
CA MET A 1 -5.14 40.69 21.92
C MET A 1 -6.13 39.61 22.36
N LYS A 2 -6.89 39.02 21.41
CA LYS A 2 -7.93 38.02 21.71
C LYS A 2 -7.42 36.69 21.20
N HIS A 3 -6.95 35.82 22.11
CA HIS A 3 -6.61 34.42 21.83
C HIS A 3 -7.90 33.67 21.50
N ARG A 4 -8.08 33.30 20.24
CA ARG A 4 -9.11 32.34 19.82
C ARG A 4 -8.53 30.93 19.94
N PHE A 5 -8.78 30.30 21.08
CA PHE A 5 -8.71 28.83 21.20
C PHE A 5 -9.75 28.22 20.24
N ARG A 6 -9.32 27.63 19.13
CA ARG A 6 -10.15 26.71 18.37
C ARG A 6 -9.92 25.32 18.97
N THR A 7 -10.77 24.99 19.92
CA THR A 7 -10.97 23.64 20.44
C THR A 7 -11.35 22.76 19.26
N VAL A 8 -10.57 21.71 19.00
CA VAL A 8 -11.00 20.58 18.16
C VAL A 8 -12.14 19.93 18.92
N LEU A 9 -13.34 20.14 18.43
CA LEU A 9 -14.59 19.61 18.96
C LEU A 9 -14.62 18.11 18.70
N VAL A 10 -14.24 17.33 19.69
CA VAL A 10 -14.75 15.96 19.81
C VAL A 10 -16.25 16.12 20.01
N LEU A 11 -17.00 15.98 18.92
CA LEU A 11 -18.43 16.18 18.89
C LEU A 11 -19.10 15.03 19.65
N ALA A 12 -19.34 15.23 20.95
CA ALA A 12 -20.36 14.50 21.66
C ALA A 12 -21.73 14.97 21.11
N LEU A 13 -22.19 14.34 20.03
CA LEU A 13 -23.52 14.57 19.50
C LEU A 13 -24.52 13.92 20.44
N LEU A 14 -25.36 14.75 21.07
CA LEU A 14 -26.64 14.37 21.63
C LEU A 14 -27.47 13.69 20.52
N LEU A 15 -27.68 12.37 20.68
CA LEU A 15 -28.53 11.56 19.80
C LEU A 15 -29.98 12.03 19.94
N ALA A 16 -30.48 12.78 18.95
CA ALA A 16 -31.89 12.76 18.63
C ALA A 16 -32.24 11.36 18.10
N ALA A 17 -33.18 10.69 18.74
CA ALA A 17 -33.62 9.35 18.40
C ALA A 17 -34.23 9.31 16.99
N ALA A 18 -33.39 9.08 15.98
CA ALA A 18 -33.84 8.55 14.69
C ALA A 18 -34.14 7.05 14.87
N PRO A 19 -35.10 6.46 14.14
CA PRO A 19 -35.43 5.05 14.29
C PRO A 19 -34.13 4.24 14.06
N LEU A 20 -33.73 3.50 15.10
CA LEU A 20 -32.62 2.54 15.02
C LEU A 20 -32.92 1.56 13.89
N ARG A 21 -32.32 1.75 12.74
CA ARG A 21 -32.15 0.68 11.77
C ARG A 21 -31.18 -0.30 12.38
N ALA A 22 -31.47 -1.59 12.23
CA ALA A 22 -30.91 -2.69 12.99
C ALA A 22 -29.40 -2.55 13.23
N ALA A 23 -29.03 -2.41 14.50
CA ALA A 23 -27.68 -2.72 14.94
C ALA A 23 -27.43 -4.21 14.66
N PRO A 24 -26.16 -4.63 14.46
CA PRO A 24 -25.82 -6.04 14.32
C PRO A 24 -26.49 -6.87 15.40
N ASP A 25 -27.27 -7.89 15.02
CA ASP A 25 -28.14 -8.69 15.88
C ASP A 25 -27.52 -10.03 16.29
N ARG A 26 -26.35 -10.35 15.71
CA ARG A 26 -25.59 -11.58 15.96
C ARG A 26 -24.17 -11.28 16.40
N THR A 27 -23.61 -12.22 17.12
CA THR A 27 -22.22 -12.12 17.63
C THR A 27 -21.43 -13.37 17.29
N LEU A 28 -20.14 -13.17 17.03
CA LEU A 28 -19.16 -14.22 16.85
C LEU A 28 -17.94 -13.91 17.73
N ASP A 29 -17.72 -14.74 18.72
CA ASP A 29 -16.64 -14.56 19.68
C ASP A 29 -15.35 -15.27 19.27
N SER A 30 -14.21 -14.67 19.62
CA SER A 30 -12.89 -15.28 19.58
C SER A 30 -12.08 -14.93 20.82
N LEU A 31 -10.77 -15.24 20.85
CA LEU A 31 -9.94 -14.99 22.01
C LEU A 31 -9.84 -13.48 22.33
N HIS A 32 -9.64 -12.65 21.31
CA HIS A 32 -9.39 -11.21 21.48
C HIS A 32 -10.51 -10.32 20.92
N PHE A 33 -11.54 -10.89 20.26
CA PHE A 33 -12.57 -10.11 19.58
C PHE A 33 -13.98 -10.63 19.86
N THR A 34 -14.95 -9.70 19.82
CA THR A 34 -16.37 -9.98 19.62
C THR A 34 -16.80 -9.28 18.34
N VAL A 35 -17.12 -10.05 17.29
CA VAL A 35 -17.59 -9.52 16.01
C VAL A 35 -19.12 -9.48 16.03
N TYR A 36 -19.68 -8.30 15.87
CA TYR A 36 -21.12 -8.05 15.74
C TYR A 36 -21.46 -7.96 14.26
N TYR A 37 -22.46 -8.71 13.78
CA TYR A 37 -22.83 -8.76 12.37
C TYR A 37 -24.34 -8.92 12.18
N GLU A 38 -24.84 -8.67 10.97
CA GLU A 38 -26.24 -8.69 10.62
C GLU A 38 -26.61 -9.92 9.78
N GLY A 39 -27.78 -10.51 10.08
CA GLY A 39 -28.45 -11.50 9.23
C GLY A 39 -27.63 -12.74 8.91
N ASP A 40 -27.41 -13.01 7.63
CA ASP A 40 -26.74 -14.19 7.06
C ASP A 40 -25.23 -13.97 6.77
N ARG A 41 -24.65 -12.90 7.32
CA ARG A 41 -23.24 -12.49 7.05
C ARG A 41 -22.20 -13.26 7.84
N LEU A 42 -22.51 -14.49 8.27
CA LEU A 42 -21.59 -15.31 9.08
C LEU A 42 -20.23 -15.51 8.39
N PHE A 43 -20.20 -15.73 7.06
CA PHE A 43 -18.95 -15.92 6.33
C PHE A 43 -18.04 -14.68 6.37
N GLN A 44 -18.61 -13.48 6.21
CA GLN A 44 -17.84 -12.24 6.34
C GLN A 44 -17.37 -12.02 7.77
N ALA A 45 -18.22 -12.30 8.75
CA ALA A 45 -17.86 -12.20 10.17
C ALA A 45 -16.71 -13.15 10.52
N GLU A 46 -16.73 -14.39 10.04
CA GLU A 46 -15.62 -15.37 10.21
C GLU A 46 -14.34 -14.87 9.54
N THR A 47 -14.41 -14.33 8.33
CA THR A 47 -13.26 -13.79 7.61
C THR A 47 -12.64 -12.63 8.39
N VAL A 48 -13.45 -11.68 8.87
CA VAL A 48 -12.99 -10.55 9.68
C VAL A 48 -12.41 -11.02 11.01
N ARG A 49 -13.04 -11.99 11.68
CA ARG A 49 -12.54 -12.56 12.92
C ARG A 49 -11.16 -13.20 12.77
N LEU A 50 -10.96 -14.00 11.71
CA LEU A 50 -9.67 -14.64 11.43
C LEU A 50 -8.59 -13.59 11.09
N SER A 51 -8.94 -12.61 10.28
CA SER A 51 -8.07 -11.48 9.95
C SER A 51 -7.67 -10.68 11.20
N ALA A 52 -8.62 -10.43 12.11
CA ALA A 52 -8.39 -9.70 13.36
C ALA A 52 -7.43 -10.46 14.28
N GLU A 53 -7.63 -11.77 14.50
CA GLU A 53 -6.73 -12.59 15.33
C GLU A 53 -5.31 -12.65 14.73
N THR A 54 -5.19 -12.81 13.40
CA THR A 54 -3.89 -12.81 12.71
C THR A 54 -3.18 -11.46 12.87
N SER A 55 -3.91 -10.37 12.67
CA SER A 55 -3.39 -9.00 12.82
C SER A 55 -3.01 -8.70 14.27
N TYR A 56 -3.81 -9.17 15.24
CA TYR A 56 -3.51 -9.00 16.65
C TYR A 56 -2.19 -9.67 17.05
N ALA A 57 -1.98 -10.92 16.64
CA ALA A 57 -0.74 -11.64 16.91
C ALA A 57 0.46 -10.93 16.29
N LYS A 58 0.34 -10.50 15.03
CA LYS A 58 1.37 -9.72 14.34
C LYS A 58 1.70 -8.41 15.08
N LEU A 59 0.68 -7.62 15.44
CA LEU A 59 0.86 -6.33 16.12
C LEU A 59 1.46 -6.49 17.51
N ARG A 60 1.03 -7.51 18.29
CA ARG A 60 1.66 -7.87 19.57
C ARG A 60 3.16 -8.06 19.42
N ASP A 61 3.57 -8.81 18.40
CA ASP A 61 4.98 -9.13 18.17
C ASP A 61 5.76 -7.89 17.67
N LEU A 62 5.16 -7.06 16.81
CA LEU A 62 5.77 -5.82 16.31
C LEU A 62 5.90 -4.77 17.42
N LEU A 63 4.84 -4.55 18.20
CA LEU A 63 4.80 -3.49 19.21
C LEU A 63 5.33 -3.97 20.59
N GLY A 64 5.51 -5.28 20.78
CA GLY A 64 5.97 -5.86 22.05
C GLY A 64 4.97 -5.69 23.20
N TRP A 65 3.72 -5.41 22.87
CA TRP A 65 2.61 -5.22 23.81
C TRP A 65 1.29 -5.55 23.08
N ALA A 66 0.29 -5.93 23.87
CA ALA A 66 -1.05 -6.18 23.38
C ALA A 66 -2.11 -5.67 24.35
N PRO A 67 -3.22 -5.10 23.86
CA PRO A 67 -4.30 -4.63 24.71
C PRO A 67 -5.01 -5.79 25.43
N PRO A 68 -5.31 -5.66 26.73
CA PRO A 68 -6.08 -6.67 27.45
C PRO A 68 -7.56 -6.63 27.06
N GLY A 69 -8.25 -7.76 27.25
CA GLY A 69 -9.69 -7.88 26.99
C GLY A 69 -10.05 -7.96 25.51
N LYS A 70 -11.35 -8.16 25.24
CA LYS A 70 -11.86 -8.25 23.88
C LYS A 70 -12.06 -6.88 23.26
N ILE A 71 -11.90 -6.83 21.94
CA ILE A 71 -12.13 -5.65 21.11
C ILE A 71 -13.40 -5.89 20.30
N PRO A 72 -14.42 -5.02 20.40
CA PRO A 72 -15.63 -5.13 19.60
C PRO A 72 -15.37 -4.69 18.15
N ILE A 73 -15.86 -5.49 17.20
CA ILE A 73 -15.86 -5.18 15.77
C ILE A 73 -17.29 -5.22 15.26
N PHE A 74 -17.78 -4.12 14.72
CA PHE A 74 -19.13 -4.00 14.18
C PHE A 74 -19.08 -4.02 12.64
N LEU A 75 -19.78 -4.98 12.02
CA LEU A 75 -19.92 -5.11 10.57
C LEU A 75 -21.27 -4.55 10.12
N TYR A 76 -21.25 -3.51 9.34
CA TYR A 76 -22.43 -2.88 8.79
C TYR A 76 -22.65 -3.31 7.34
N THR A 77 -23.81 -3.81 7.00
CA THR A 77 -24.20 -4.12 5.61
C THR A 77 -24.82 -2.93 4.89
N ASP A 78 -25.31 -1.95 5.64
CA ASP A 78 -25.84 -0.68 5.15
C ASP A 78 -24.81 0.44 5.35
N ARG A 79 -24.37 1.03 4.25
CA ARG A 79 -23.41 2.16 4.27
C ARG A 79 -23.93 3.38 5.03
N GLU A 80 -25.24 3.63 5.02
CA GLU A 80 -25.81 4.76 5.76
C GLU A 80 -25.79 4.49 7.28
N ALA A 81 -26.09 3.26 7.72
CA ALA A 81 -25.95 2.87 9.11
C ALA A 81 -24.49 2.97 9.59
N PHE A 82 -23.53 2.55 8.75
CA PHE A 82 -22.09 2.75 9.02
C PHE A 82 -21.74 4.24 9.20
N ARG A 83 -22.20 5.12 8.31
CA ARG A 83 -21.96 6.55 8.42
C ARG A 83 -22.57 7.18 9.66
N GLN A 84 -23.79 6.80 10.01
CA GLN A 84 -24.45 7.28 11.22
C GLN A 84 -23.69 6.85 12.48
N SER A 85 -23.15 5.62 12.51
CA SER A 85 -22.40 5.11 13.65
C SER A 85 -21.00 5.69 13.77
N THR A 86 -20.41 6.16 12.66
CA THR A 86 -19.01 6.64 12.62
C THR A 86 -18.89 8.16 12.45
N GLY A 87 -19.94 8.85 12.01
CA GLY A 87 -19.90 10.26 11.65
C GLY A 87 -19.18 10.55 10.32
N VAL A 88 -18.81 9.52 9.56
CA VAL A 88 -18.16 9.64 8.25
C VAL A 88 -19.08 10.33 7.25
N LYS A 89 -18.57 11.36 6.55
CA LYS A 89 -19.36 12.14 5.60
C LYS A 89 -19.59 11.38 4.29
N ARG A 90 -20.65 11.75 3.58
CA ARG A 90 -21.12 11.08 2.35
C ARG A 90 -20.07 11.02 1.22
N LYS A 91 -19.15 11.99 1.18
CA LYS A 91 -18.10 12.09 0.15
C LYS A 91 -16.81 11.34 0.52
N GLU A 92 -16.69 10.86 1.75
CA GLU A 92 -15.48 10.19 2.23
C GLU A 92 -15.55 8.69 1.90
N LEU A 93 -14.50 8.16 1.28
CA LEU A 93 -14.37 6.76 0.91
C LEU A 93 -13.73 5.94 2.04
N VAL A 94 -14.25 6.12 3.25
CA VAL A 94 -13.79 5.38 4.44
C VAL A 94 -14.56 4.06 4.53
N VAL A 95 -13.87 2.96 4.74
CA VAL A 95 -14.41 1.60 4.84
C VAL A 95 -14.29 1.03 6.25
N GLY A 96 -13.31 1.51 7.03
CA GLY A 96 -13.10 1.14 8.43
C GLY A 96 -12.94 2.39 9.29
N VAL A 97 -13.28 2.29 10.57
CA VAL A 97 -13.06 3.34 11.58
C VAL A 97 -12.84 2.69 12.93
N ALA A 98 -11.70 2.99 13.54
CA ALA A 98 -11.46 2.72 14.96
C ALA A 98 -11.76 3.97 15.80
N THR A 99 -12.50 3.79 16.89
CA THR A 99 -12.85 4.89 17.80
C THR A 99 -12.31 4.63 19.19
N SER A 100 -11.71 5.69 19.79
CA SER A 100 -11.22 5.64 21.17
C SER A 100 -12.33 5.82 22.22
N ALA A 101 -13.50 6.33 21.81
CA ALA A 101 -14.60 6.63 22.73
C ALA A 101 -15.25 5.36 23.29
N ASP A 102 -15.42 4.34 22.48
CA ASP A 102 -15.99 3.04 22.85
C ASP A 102 -15.05 1.86 22.54
N ASP A 103 -13.83 2.20 22.13
CA ASP A 103 -12.74 1.24 21.92
C ASP A 103 -13.11 0.13 20.91
N ALA A 104 -13.79 0.53 19.84
CA ALA A 104 -14.40 -0.36 18.87
C ALA A 104 -13.91 -0.08 17.43
N ILE A 105 -13.95 -1.13 16.62
CA ILE A 105 -13.73 -1.06 15.17
C ILE A 105 -15.10 -1.17 14.48
N ARG A 106 -15.34 -0.33 13.50
CA ARG A 106 -16.53 -0.35 12.65
C ARG A 106 -16.11 -0.52 11.20
N ILE A 107 -16.76 -1.44 10.49
CA ILE A 107 -16.42 -1.79 9.11
C ILE A 107 -17.67 -1.76 8.25
N ASP A 108 -17.58 -1.07 7.11
CA ASP A 108 -18.56 -1.12 6.03
C ASP A 108 -18.38 -2.42 5.22
N ALA A 109 -19.13 -3.45 5.58
CA ALA A 109 -19.07 -4.75 4.92
C ALA A 109 -19.59 -4.73 3.46
N ALA A 110 -20.40 -3.72 3.09
CA ALA A 110 -20.86 -3.56 1.70
C ALA A 110 -19.75 -3.09 0.76
N SER A 111 -18.71 -2.46 1.30
CA SER A 111 -17.57 -1.93 0.55
C SER A 111 -16.28 -2.76 0.71
N LEU A 112 -16.36 -3.94 1.33
CA LEU A 112 -15.24 -4.88 1.46
C LEU A 112 -14.94 -5.58 0.13
N PHE A 113 -14.46 -4.84 -0.86
CA PHE A 113 -13.98 -5.40 -2.14
C PHE A 113 -12.52 -5.82 -2.09
N ASP A 114 -11.74 -5.22 -1.17
CA ASP A 114 -10.33 -5.56 -0.91
C ASP A 114 -10.20 -6.56 0.25
N SER A 115 -9.00 -7.10 0.40
CA SER A 115 -8.70 -8.04 1.48
C SER A 115 -9.07 -7.44 2.84
N PRO A 116 -9.95 -8.07 3.63
CA PRO A 116 -10.28 -7.63 4.99
C PRO A 116 -9.06 -7.42 5.86
N ASP A 117 -7.98 -8.15 5.60
CA ASP A 117 -6.72 -8.11 6.36
C ASP A 117 -6.10 -6.71 6.40
N ASN A 118 -6.15 -5.96 5.30
CA ASN A 118 -5.59 -4.63 5.25
C ASN A 118 -6.40 -3.64 6.09
N ILE A 119 -7.73 -3.71 5.98
CA ILE A 119 -8.64 -2.80 6.70
C ILE A 119 -8.62 -3.11 8.20
N VAL A 120 -8.83 -4.37 8.56
CA VAL A 120 -8.83 -4.81 9.96
C VAL A 120 -7.47 -4.54 10.62
N GLY A 121 -6.37 -4.86 9.93
CA GLY A 121 -5.02 -4.61 10.43
C GLY A 121 -4.75 -3.12 10.66
N HIS A 122 -5.20 -2.25 9.75
CA HIS A 122 -5.08 -0.80 9.87
C HIS A 122 -5.84 -0.27 11.09
N GLU A 123 -7.13 -0.59 11.19
CA GLU A 123 -7.99 -0.15 12.30
C GLU A 123 -7.51 -0.70 13.66
N LEU A 124 -6.98 -1.91 13.66
CA LEU A 124 -6.47 -2.52 14.89
C LEU A 124 -5.23 -1.80 15.42
N VAL A 125 -4.37 -1.24 14.57
CA VAL A 125 -3.25 -0.39 15.02
C VAL A 125 -3.76 0.81 15.81
N HIS A 126 -4.84 1.45 15.37
CA HIS A 126 -5.43 2.56 16.10
C HIS A 126 -5.88 2.15 17.49
N ILE A 127 -6.58 1.00 17.63
CA ILE A 127 -6.98 0.47 18.96
C ILE A 127 -5.76 0.19 19.83
N PHE A 128 -4.71 -0.44 19.28
CA PHE A 128 -3.47 -0.68 20.02
C PHE A 128 -2.87 0.63 20.53
N LEU A 129 -2.77 1.65 19.70
CA LEU A 129 -2.19 2.94 20.06
C LEU A 129 -3.08 3.70 21.06
N PHE A 130 -4.41 3.68 20.91
CA PHE A 130 -5.34 4.31 21.86
C PHE A 130 -5.20 3.71 23.24
N ARG A 131 -5.20 2.38 23.37
CA ARG A 131 -5.06 1.69 24.64
C ARG A 131 -3.66 1.82 25.24
N PHE A 132 -2.62 1.84 24.38
CA PHE A 132 -1.24 1.96 24.84
C PHE A 132 -0.89 3.34 25.36
N LEU A 133 -1.26 4.38 24.63
CA LEU A 133 -0.91 5.76 24.94
C LEU A 133 -1.94 6.45 25.87
N GLY A 134 -3.18 5.96 25.87
CA GLY A 134 -4.26 6.52 26.69
C GLY A 134 -4.43 8.03 26.45
N SER A 135 -4.45 8.82 27.52
CA SER A 135 -4.58 10.30 27.46
C SER A 135 -3.44 10.98 26.68
N ASN A 136 -2.31 10.32 26.50
CA ASN A 136 -1.14 10.86 25.82
C ASN A 136 -1.15 10.60 24.30
N ILE A 137 -2.22 10.05 23.74
CA ILE A 137 -2.36 9.80 22.30
C ILE A 137 -2.13 11.07 21.45
N ASN A 138 -2.49 12.23 21.96
CA ASN A 138 -2.31 13.51 21.28
C ASN A 138 -0.83 13.96 21.16
N GLU A 139 0.08 13.35 21.88
CA GLU A 139 1.52 13.58 21.73
C GLU A 139 2.05 12.89 20.44
N LEU A 140 1.40 11.82 20.01
CA LEU A 140 1.74 11.14 18.76
C LEU A 140 1.21 11.96 17.57
N PRO A 141 2.06 12.48 16.67
CA PRO A 141 1.61 13.19 15.47
C PRO A 141 0.74 12.30 14.58
N LEU A 142 -0.31 12.88 13.97
CA LEU A 142 -1.24 12.14 13.14
C LEU A 142 -0.54 11.41 11.98
N TYR A 143 0.45 12.04 11.33
CA TYR A 143 1.20 11.38 10.26
C TYR A 143 2.03 10.17 10.73
N ILE A 144 2.44 10.11 12.01
CA ILE A 144 3.07 8.90 12.58
C ILE A 144 2.00 7.87 12.93
N HIS A 145 0.87 8.31 13.50
CA HIS A 145 -0.25 7.44 13.86
C HIS A 145 -0.78 6.69 12.63
N GLU A 146 -1.11 7.43 11.57
CA GLU A 146 -1.58 6.86 10.30
C GLU A 146 -0.49 6.07 9.57
N GLY A 147 0.76 6.57 9.60
CA GLY A 147 1.88 5.86 9.02
C GLY A 147 2.15 4.51 9.66
N LEU A 148 2.00 4.39 11.00
CA LEU A 148 2.07 3.10 11.70
C LEU A 148 0.91 2.19 11.32
N ALA A 149 -0.30 2.73 11.18
CA ALA A 149 -1.48 1.98 10.76
C ALA A 149 -1.30 1.43 9.33
N GLN A 150 -0.80 2.23 8.41
CA GLN A 150 -0.47 1.80 7.06
C GLN A 150 0.65 0.73 7.02
N GLU A 151 1.74 0.98 7.76
CA GLU A 151 2.91 0.09 7.74
C GLU A 151 2.63 -1.27 8.38
N ALA A 152 1.99 -1.28 9.54
CA ALA A 152 1.63 -2.51 10.25
C ALA A 152 0.38 -3.19 9.69
N GLY A 153 -0.54 -2.42 9.09
CA GLY A 153 -1.76 -2.89 8.43
C GLY A 153 -1.55 -3.52 7.04
N ASN A 154 -0.30 -3.65 6.56
CA ASN A 154 0.07 -4.21 5.25
C ASN A 154 -0.27 -3.35 4.02
N ALA A 155 -0.40 -2.03 4.16
CA ALA A 155 -0.56 -1.16 2.99
C ALA A 155 0.64 -1.25 2.04
N PRO A 156 0.44 -1.12 0.71
CA PRO A 156 1.50 -1.28 -0.29
C PRO A 156 2.60 -0.21 -0.18
N LYS A 157 3.75 -0.55 0.38
CA LYS A 157 4.90 0.35 0.62
C LYS A 157 5.42 1.03 -0.65
N ALA A 158 5.52 0.28 -1.74
CA ALA A 158 6.02 0.80 -3.00
C ALA A 158 5.09 1.85 -3.62
N ALA A 159 3.78 1.70 -3.44
CA ALA A 159 2.80 2.66 -3.93
C ALA A 159 2.95 4.02 -3.22
N ALA A 160 3.03 4.02 -1.89
CA ALA A 160 3.24 5.24 -1.09
C ALA A 160 4.55 5.95 -1.46
N LEU A 161 5.65 5.21 -1.59
CA LEU A 161 6.93 5.80 -2.01
C LEU A 161 6.85 6.41 -3.40
N THR A 162 6.20 5.74 -4.35
CA THR A 162 6.00 6.25 -5.72
C THR A 162 5.18 7.53 -5.72
N ALA A 163 4.08 7.57 -4.97
CA ALA A 163 3.22 8.75 -4.83
C ALA A 163 3.98 9.94 -4.23
N VAL A 164 4.76 9.70 -3.15
CA VAL A 164 5.57 10.73 -2.49
C VAL A 164 6.68 11.25 -3.41
N ILE A 165 7.36 10.38 -4.16
CA ILE A 165 8.38 10.80 -5.15
C ILE A 165 7.73 11.61 -6.28
N GLY A 166 6.57 11.20 -6.77
CA GLY A 166 5.82 11.95 -7.78
C GLY A 166 5.45 13.34 -7.28
N ALA A 167 4.84 13.43 -6.10
CA ALA A 167 4.48 14.71 -5.50
C ALA A 167 5.69 15.61 -5.26
N TRP A 168 6.82 15.05 -4.80
CA TRP A 168 8.06 15.81 -4.61
C TRP A 168 8.56 16.46 -5.91
N LYS A 169 8.43 15.78 -7.05
CA LYS A 169 8.84 16.29 -8.38
C LYS A 169 7.88 17.36 -8.92
N ASP A 170 6.58 17.17 -8.73
CA ASP A 170 5.54 17.92 -9.43
C ASP A 170 5.05 19.15 -8.65
N ARG A 171 4.69 18.96 -7.39
CA ARG A 171 3.99 19.99 -6.58
C ARG A 171 4.61 20.24 -5.21
N GLY A 172 5.61 19.47 -4.82
CA GLY A 172 6.20 19.51 -3.49
C GLY A 172 5.47 18.63 -2.46
N LEU A 173 6.12 18.43 -1.32
CA LEU A 173 5.58 17.65 -0.20
C LEU A 173 4.90 18.58 0.80
N ILE A 174 3.84 18.10 1.45
CA ILE A 174 3.17 18.80 2.54
C ILE A 174 4.16 18.91 3.72
N PRO A 175 4.31 20.08 4.37
CA PRO A 175 5.08 20.18 5.59
C PRO A 175 4.53 19.25 6.68
N LEU A 176 5.40 18.51 7.38
CA LEU A 176 4.94 17.58 8.43
C LEU A 176 4.26 18.31 9.60
N SER A 177 4.57 19.61 9.80
CA SER A 177 3.87 20.46 10.75
C SER A 177 2.38 20.63 10.45
N ASP A 178 2.03 20.67 9.16
CA ASP A 178 0.67 20.95 8.68
C ASP A 178 -0.22 19.70 8.78
N ILE A 179 0.38 18.51 8.70
CA ILE A 179 -0.29 17.21 8.84
C ILE A 179 -0.03 16.56 10.22
N ARG A 180 0.36 17.36 11.19
CA ARG A 180 0.61 16.89 12.56
C ARG A 180 -0.67 16.54 13.32
N ARG A 181 -1.78 17.28 13.09
CA ARG A 181 -3.03 17.17 13.86
C ARG A 181 -4.28 16.93 13.03
N ASP A 182 -4.23 17.22 11.75
CA ASP A 182 -5.33 17.03 10.81
C ASP A 182 -4.75 16.81 9.41
N PHE A 183 -5.43 16.02 8.58
CA PHE A 183 -5.05 15.82 7.19
C PHE A 183 -5.92 16.68 6.28
N PRO A 184 -5.38 17.16 5.14
CA PRO A 184 -6.16 17.87 4.13
C PRO A 184 -7.37 17.05 3.70
N ARG A 185 -8.51 17.73 3.45
CA ARG A 185 -9.76 17.09 3.00
C ARG A 185 -10.00 17.24 1.51
N ASP A 186 -9.01 17.72 0.80
CA ASP A 186 -8.96 17.83 -0.65
C ASP A 186 -8.18 16.67 -1.27
N ASP A 187 -7.85 16.77 -2.55
CA ASP A 187 -7.10 15.77 -3.31
C ASP A 187 -5.69 15.49 -2.76
N THR A 188 -5.20 16.33 -1.82
CA THR A 188 -3.90 16.13 -1.18
C THR A 188 -3.97 15.26 0.07
N GLY A 189 -5.18 14.92 0.55
CA GLY A 189 -5.37 14.08 1.72
C GLY A 189 -4.67 12.72 1.59
N HIS A 190 -4.79 12.06 0.44
CA HIS A 190 -4.11 10.78 0.20
C HIS A 190 -2.60 10.90 0.30
N LEU A 191 -2.02 12.01 -0.17
CA LEU A 191 -0.59 12.26 -0.05
C LEU A 191 -0.14 12.34 1.42
N ALA A 192 -0.97 12.87 2.31
CA ALA A 192 -0.65 12.95 3.74
C ALA A 192 -0.50 11.53 4.36
N TYR A 193 -1.36 10.59 3.98
CA TYR A 193 -1.24 9.17 4.36
C TYR A 193 0.04 8.56 3.82
N ASP A 194 0.33 8.74 2.53
CA ASP A 194 1.54 8.21 1.89
C ASP A 194 2.82 8.81 2.51
N GLN A 195 2.81 10.11 2.82
CA GLN A 195 3.90 10.75 3.54
C GLN A 195 4.08 10.14 4.94
N GLY A 196 2.99 9.94 5.69
CA GLY A 196 3.01 9.28 6.99
C GLY A 196 3.66 7.90 6.92
N GLN A 197 3.26 7.06 5.97
CA GLN A 197 3.84 5.74 5.78
C GLN A 197 5.34 5.82 5.46
N THR A 198 5.76 6.69 4.54
CA THR A 198 7.17 6.83 4.17
C THR A 198 8.03 7.42 5.28
N VAL A 199 7.47 8.27 6.16
CA VAL A 199 8.15 8.75 7.38
C VAL A 199 8.36 7.61 8.37
N VAL A 200 7.34 6.77 8.59
CA VAL A 200 7.47 5.58 9.47
C VAL A 200 8.50 4.59 8.91
N GLN A 201 8.51 4.34 7.60
CA GLN A 201 9.54 3.52 6.95
C GLN A 201 10.96 4.09 7.19
N PHE A 202 11.12 5.41 7.04
CA PHE A 202 12.37 6.09 7.32
C PHE A 202 12.85 5.90 8.78
N LEU A 203 11.95 5.92 9.75
CA LEU A 203 12.26 5.64 11.15
C LEU A 203 12.62 4.17 11.37
N LEU A 204 11.88 3.24 10.74
CA LEU A 204 12.16 1.80 10.80
C LEU A 204 13.51 1.44 10.21
N GLU A 205 13.93 2.05 9.10
CA GLU A 205 15.25 1.85 8.50
C GLU A 205 16.40 2.23 9.45
N ARG A 206 16.15 3.12 10.41
CA ARG A 206 17.16 3.62 11.38
C ARG A 206 17.23 2.86 12.70
N GLY A 207 16.31 1.98 12.98
CA GLY A 207 16.34 1.25 14.25
C GLY A 207 15.28 0.19 14.42
N GLY A 208 14.51 -0.08 13.38
CA GLY A 208 13.48 -1.11 13.38
C GLY A 208 12.37 -0.86 14.40
N TRP A 209 11.56 -1.88 14.60
CA TRP A 209 10.49 -1.87 15.59
C TRP A 209 10.96 -1.65 17.03
N PRO A 210 12.14 -2.12 17.48
CA PRO A 210 12.63 -1.81 18.82
C PRO A 210 12.72 -0.32 19.11
N ARG A 211 13.13 0.50 18.14
CA ARG A 211 13.21 1.95 18.31
C ARG A 211 11.83 2.63 18.28
N ILE A 212 10.93 2.15 17.45
CA ILE A 212 9.50 2.58 17.48
C ILE A 212 8.91 2.27 18.84
N ARG A 213 9.12 1.08 19.41
CA ARG A 213 8.66 0.74 20.76
C ARG A 213 9.24 1.67 21.83
N ALA A 214 10.53 2.00 21.76
CA ALA A 214 11.14 2.95 22.69
C ALA A 214 10.48 4.34 22.58
N LEU A 215 10.22 4.83 21.37
CA LEU A 215 9.51 6.09 21.12
C LEU A 215 8.11 6.07 21.75
N LEU A 216 7.32 5.04 21.48
CA LEU A 216 5.96 4.90 22.03
C LEU A 216 5.96 4.78 23.56
N ASN A 217 6.93 4.08 24.14
CA ASN A 217 7.08 3.98 25.60
C ASN A 217 7.35 5.36 26.24
N LEU A 218 8.18 6.20 25.64
CA LEU A 218 8.41 7.55 26.11
C LEU A 218 7.16 8.42 26.00
N LEU A 219 6.46 8.37 24.86
CA LEU A 219 5.19 9.09 24.70
C LEU A 219 4.15 8.68 25.74
N ARG A 220 4.09 7.40 26.09
CA ARG A 220 3.19 6.91 27.16
C ARG A 220 3.46 7.55 28.51
N THR A 221 4.67 8.02 28.79
CA THR A 221 4.98 8.75 30.01
C THR A 221 4.58 10.24 29.98
N GLY A 222 4.03 10.73 28.87
CA GLY A 222 3.57 12.10 28.72
C GLY A 222 4.67 13.08 28.28
N VAL A 223 5.85 12.59 27.87
CA VAL A 223 6.86 13.49 27.25
C VAL A 223 6.43 13.88 25.84
N SER A 224 6.84 15.08 25.41
CA SER A 224 6.51 15.56 24.08
C SER A 224 7.15 14.70 22.99
N PHE A 225 6.54 14.68 21.80
CA PHE A 225 7.07 13.96 20.65
C PHE A 225 8.52 14.35 20.30
N ASP A 226 8.84 15.64 20.36
CA ASP A 226 10.21 16.12 20.09
C ASP A 226 11.22 15.60 21.13
N THR A 227 10.83 15.56 22.40
CA THR A 227 11.67 14.99 23.47
C THR A 227 11.89 13.49 23.25
N ALA A 228 10.81 12.76 22.93
CA ALA A 228 10.88 11.33 22.66
C ALA A 228 11.73 11.01 21.41
N LEU A 229 11.61 11.80 20.34
CA LEU A 229 12.45 11.68 19.14
C LEU A 229 13.96 11.93 19.45
N ARG A 230 14.26 12.99 20.20
CA ARG A 230 15.65 13.27 20.57
C ARG A 230 16.28 12.13 21.36
N GLN A 231 15.54 11.54 22.28
CA GLN A 231 16.03 10.42 23.09
C GLN A 231 16.18 9.12 22.29
N THR A 232 15.32 8.89 21.31
CA THR A 232 15.31 7.62 20.55
C THR A 232 16.11 7.67 19.26
N TYR A 233 16.08 8.80 18.55
CA TYR A 233 16.64 8.94 17.21
C TYR A 233 17.69 10.05 17.09
N SER A 234 17.93 10.83 18.16
CA SER A 234 18.88 11.94 18.22
C SER A 234 18.55 13.13 17.30
N PHE A 235 17.28 13.32 16.96
CA PHE A 235 16.77 14.47 16.20
C PHE A 235 15.38 14.89 16.69
N ASP A 236 14.95 16.11 16.39
CA ASP A 236 13.59 16.62 16.61
C ASP A 236 12.72 16.50 15.34
N SER A 237 11.47 17.00 15.41
CA SER A 237 10.53 16.95 14.29
C SER A 237 11.01 17.68 13.03
N LYS A 238 11.75 18.79 13.17
CA LYS A 238 12.29 19.55 12.03
C LYS A 238 13.45 18.82 11.38
N GLU A 239 14.32 18.25 12.20
CA GLU A 239 15.46 17.43 11.76
C GLU A 239 14.97 16.12 11.13
N LEU A 240 13.90 15.51 11.69
CA LEU A 240 13.20 14.37 11.09
C LEU A 240 12.73 14.71 9.68
N GLU A 241 11.97 15.81 9.52
CA GLU A 241 11.45 16.22 8.21
C GLU A 241 12.59 16.47 7.22
N THR A 242 13.64 17.19 7.64
CA THR A 242 14.81 17.49 6.80
C THR A 242 15.50 16.21 6.31
N ALA A 243 15.76 15.28 7.22
CA ALA A 243 16.44 14.02 6.92
C ALA A 243 15.56 13.09 6.05
N TRP A 244 14.26 13.02 6.33
CA TRP A 244 13.31 12.26 5.50
C TRP A 244 13.20 12.83 4.09
N ARG A 245 13.04 14.15 3.93
CA ARG A 245 13.00 14.82 2.62
C ARG A 245 14.29 14.59 1.82
N ALA A 246 15.45 14.60 2.47
CA ALA A 246 16.73 14.26 1.83
C ALA A 246 16.74 12.83 1.29
N THR A 247 16.19 11.87 2.04
CA THR A 247 16.03 10.48 1.60
C THR A 247 15.08 10.36 0.41
N ILE A 248 13.92 11.06 0.43
CA ILE A 248 13.01 11.08 -0.73
C ILE A 248 13.70 11.67 -1.95
N ARG A 249 14.42 12.78 -1.81
CA ARG A 249 15.20 13.39 -2.90
C ARG A 249 16.22 12.41 -3.48
N GLN A 250 16.94 11.69 -2.65
CA GLN A 250 17.92 10.69 -3.08
C GLN A 250 17.26 9.56 -3.86
N ARG A 251 16.13 9.04 -3.39
CA ARG A 251 15.36 7.97 -4.05
C ARG A 251 14.67 8.43 -5.34
N ALA A 252 14.40 9.72 -5.46
CA ALA A 252 13.82 10.32 -6.66
C ALA A 252 14.85 10.53 -7.79
N GLN A 253 16.15 10.47 -7.49
CA GLN A 253 17.19 10.57 -8.51
C GLN A 253 17.25 9.27 -9.32
N PRO A 254 17.31 9.36 -10.68
CA PRO A 254 17.52 8.19 -11.51
C PRO A 254 18.80 7.49 -11.06
N SER A 255 18.71 6.20 -10.78
CA SER A 255 19.91 5.41 -10.55
C SER A 255 20.59 5.18 -11.89
N LEU A 256 21.68 5.91 -12.16
CA LEU A 256 22.47 5.73 -13.38
C LEU A 256 22.88 4.26 -13.62
N TRP A 257 23.02 3.49 -12.54
CA TRP A 257 23.31 2.05 -12.61
C TRP A 257 22.11 1.21 -13.06
N ASN A 258 20.90 1.54 -12.61
CA ASN A 258 19.68 0.83 -13.06
C ASN A 258 19.37 1.15 -14.52
N ASP A 259 19.53 2.40 -14.94
CA ASP A 259 19.31 2.80 -16.33
C ASP A 259 20.37 2.18 -17.25
N ALA A 260 21.64 2.16 -16.84
CA ALA A 260 22.71 1.51 -17.57
C ALA A 260 22.54 -0.02 -17.63
N ALA A 261 22.15 -0.68 -16.54
CA ALA A 261 21.89 -2.12 -16.52
C ALA A 261 20.69 -2.49 -17.39
N THR A 262 19.59 -1.71 -17.32
CA THR A 262 18.40 -1.89 -18.17
C THR A 262 18.75 -1.64 -19.63
N GLY A 263 19.49 -0.59 -19.93
CA GLY A 263 19.98 -0.29 -21.28
C GLY A 263 20.88 -1.39 -21.83
N ALA A 264 21.78 -1.94 -21.03
CA ALA A 264 22.64 -3.07 -21.40
C ALA A 264 21.83 -4.34 -21.71
N VAL A 265 20.83 -4.68 -20.86
CA VAL A 265 19.95 -5.84 -21.09
C VAL A 265 19.15 -5.68 -22.38
N VAL A 266 18.54 -4.51 -22.61
CA VAL A 266 17.81 -4.21 -23.86
C VAL A 266 18.77 -4.28 -25.06
N GLY A 267 19.97 -3.73 -24.96
CA GLY A 267 20.99 -3.78 -26.01
C GLY A 267 21.38 -5.22 -26.37
N VAL A 268 21.61 -6.08 -25.36
CA VAL A 268 21.91 -7.50 -25.57
C VAL A 268 20.75 -8.22 -26.25
N MET A 269 19.49 -7.95 -25.84
CA MET A 269 18.30 -8.55 -26.47
C MET A 269 18.17 -8.13 -27.95
N VAL A 270 18.36 -6.86 -28.27
CA VAL A 270 18.32 -6.35 -29.68
C VAL A 270 19.41 -6.99 -30.50
N LEU A 271 20.64 -7.09 -29.99
CA LEU A 271 21.76 -7.77 -30.65
C LEU A 271 21.46 -9.25 -30.89
N ALA A 272 20.93 -9.98 -29.92
CA ALA A 272 20.58 -11.38 -30.05
C ALA A 272 19.49 -11.61 -31.10
N LEU A 273 18.46 -10.76 -31.13
CA LEU A 273 17.39 -10.81 -32.15
C LEU A 273 17.94 -10.49 -33.54
N GLY A 274 18.82 -9.50 -33.66
CA GLY A 274 19.50 -9.12 -34.93
C GLY A 274 20.36 -10.25 -35.47
N LEU A 275 21.18 -10.88 -34.63
CA LEU A 275 22.00 -12.03 -35.02
C LEU A 275 21.15 -13.25 -35.42
N GLY A 276 20.07 -13.51 -34.70
CA GLY A 276 19.12 -14.58 -35.05
C GLY A 276 18.42 -14.33 -36.36
N TYR A 277 18.04 -13.07 -36.67
CA TYR A 277 17.47 -12.69 -37.98
C TYR A 277 18.48 -12.88 -39.13
N LEU A 278 19.71 -12.41 -38.96
CA LEU A 278 20.77 -12.56 -39.94
C LEU A 278 21.12 -14.03 -40.20
N GLY A 279 21.14 -14.85 -39.14
CA GLY A 279 21.33 -16.32 -39.25
C GLY A 279 20.22 -16.98 -40.07
N LYS A 280 18.93 -16.64 -39.79
CA LYS A 280 17.79 -17.15 -40.58
C LYS A 280 17.85 -16.69 -42.04
N ARG A 281 18.24 -15.45 -42.29
CA ARG A 281 18.39 -14.91 -43.66
C ARG A 281 19.47 -15.66 -44.42
N LYS A 282 20.67 -15.91 -43.83
CA LYS A 282 21.74 -16.69 -44.44
C LYS A 282 21.32 -18.14 -44.72
N LYS A 283 20.58 -18.78 -43.76
CA LYS A 283 20.09 -20.13 -43.97
C LYS A 283 19.10 -20.21 -45.15
N ARG A 284 18.16 -19.25 -45.27
CA ARG A 284 17.23 -19.18 -46.41
C ARG A 284 17.97 -19.00 -47.73
N GLN A 285 19.01 -18.14 -47.77
CA GLN A 285 19.81 -17.94 -48.98
C GLN A 285 20.58 -19.20 -49.39
N ARG A 286 21.11 -19.98 -48.42
CA ARG A 286 21.78 -21.26 -48.71
C ARG A 286 20.80 -22.32 -49.23
N LEU A 287 19.63 -22.43 -48.64
CA LEU A 287 18.59 -23.34 -49.11
C LEU A 287 18.12 -23.00 -50.51
N ALA A 288 17.87 -21.70 -50.81
CA ALA A 288 17.49 -21.28 -52.16
C ALA A 288 18.60 -21.50 -53.23
N ARG A 289 19.88 -21.46 -52.82
CA ARG A 289 20.98 -21.84 -53.70
C ARG A 289 21.01 -23.33 -53.97
N GLN A 290 20.85 -24.17 -52.95
CA GLN A 290 20.79 -25.63 -53.10
C GLN A 290 19.61 -26.05 -53.98
N GLU A 291 18.43 -25.47 -53.76
CA GLU A 291 17.26 -25.73 -54.61
C GLU A 291 17.50 -25.30 -56.09
N ALA A 292 18.20 -24.19 -56.30
CA ALA A 292 18.56 -23.74 -57.66
C ALA A 292 19.62 -24.63 -58.30
N GLU A 293 20.61 -25.13 -57.55
CA GLU A 293 21.64 -26.08 -58.02
C GLU A 293 21.02 -27.42 -58.37
N GLU A 294 20.12 -27.98 -57.49
CA GLU A 294 19.37 -29.19 -57.74
C GLU A 294 18.47 -29.09 -59.00
N ALA A 295 17.79 -27.96 -59.18
CA ALA A 295 16.96 -27.70 -60.37
C ALA A 295 17.76 -27.64 -61.70
N VAL A 296 18.99 -27.12 -61.65
CA VAL A 296 19.90 -27.11 -62.81
C VAL A 296 20.39 -28.53 -63.13
N GLU A 297 20.75 -29.30 -62.11
CA GLU A 297 21.20 -30.68 -62.27
C GLU A 297 20.06 -31.59 -62.83
N GLU A 298 18.81 -31.39 -62.38
CA GLU A 298 17.64 -32.08 -62.90
C GLU A 298 17.33 -31.72 -64.35
N MET A 299 17.55 -30.43 -64.74
CA MET A 299 17.43 -30.01 -66.18
C MET A 299 18.52 -30.60 -67.07
N GLU A 300 19.76 -30.73 -66.55
CA GLU A 300 20.85 -31.37 -67.35
C GLU A 300 20.61 -32.88 -67.54
N VAL A 301 20.07 -33.55 -66.50
CA VAL A 301 19.74 -35.01 -66.58
C VAL A 301 18.57 -35.26 -67.53
N THR A 302 17.62 -34.35 -67.64
CA THR A 302 16.44 -34.50 -68.49
C THR A 302 16.64 -33.90 -69.89
N ALA A 303 17.78 -33.24 -70.18
CA ALA A 303 18.08 -32.74 -71.49
C ALA A 303 18.29 -33.88 -72.50
N PRO A 304 17.67 -33.81 -73.66
CA PRO A 304 17.89 -34.85 -74.69
C PRO A 304 19.36 -34.87 -75.11
N PRO A 305 19.93 -36.05 -75.37
CA PRO A 305 21.34 -36.23 -75.69
C PRO A 305 21.68 -35.40 -76.97
N SER A 306 22.92 -34.87 -77.04
CA SER A 306 23.40 -33.97 -78.10
C SER A 306 23.31 -34.52 -79.50
N TRP A 307 23.04 -35.78 -79.65
CA TRP A 307 22.81 -36.46 -80.94
C TRP A 307 21.33 -36.53 -81.36
N TRP A 308 20.38 -36.11 -80.51
CA TRP A 308 18.94 -36.13 -80.76
C TRP A 308 18.58 -34.88 -81.59
N LYS A 309 18.15 -35.09 -82.84
CA LYS A 309 17.66 -34.00 -83.70
C LYS A 309 16.16 -34.12 -83.87
N GLU A 310 15.46 -33.01 -83.68
CA GLU A 310 13.97 -32.94 -83.63
C GLU A 310 13.34 -33.18 -85.04
N ASP A 311 14.20 -33.21 -86.15
CA ASP A 311 13.71 -33.21 -87.51
C ASP A 311 13.48 -34.60 -88.18
N GLU A 312 13.73 -35.69 -87.48
CA GLU A 312 13.59 -37.05 -88.04
C GLU A 312 12.18 -37.72 -87.94
N TRP A 313 11.16 -37.03 -87.38
CA TRP A 313 9.82 -37.57 -87.27
C TRP A 313 8.74 -36.77 -88.02
N LYS A 314 9.01 -36.25 -89.21
CA LYS A 314 7.98 -35.73 -90.11
C LYS A 314 7.89 -36.68 -91.29
N VAL A 315 7.06 -37.76 -91.17
CA VAL A 315 6.44 -38.47 -92.25
C VAL A 315 4.94 -38.49 -92.03
#